data_cc1d71433af9829da9d2299ec8d7add4
#
_entry.id   cc1d71433af9829da9d2299ec8d7add4
#
_cell.length_a   1.000
_cell.length_b   1.000
_cell.length_c   1.000
_cell.angle_alpha   90.00
_cell.angle_beta   90.00
_cell.angle_gamma   90.00
#
_symmetry.space_group_name_H-M   'P 1'
#
loop_
_entity.id
_entity.type
_entity.pdbx_description
1 polymer ?
#
loop_
_entity_poly.entity_id
_entity_poly.type
_entity_poly.pdbx_seq_one_letter_code
_entity_poly.pdbx_strand_id
1 'polypeptide(L)'
;MLTKTELRKAVRQLKKQHTQEELKALSTVITGKLLELPCIKDADTVMLYCSLPDEVYTMDMIHRLHEEGKKIVLPKVISDCEMELREYDGDADLEVGSFGIMEPCGNPFTDYEDIDVAVIPGMAFDKDGNRLGRGKGYYDRFLNAAGKRGVNEKCESGKGVNEKLENGKGNTYKIGICFPFQFVDAVPANEHDNRMDMVVCGQ
;
A
#
# COMPACT_ATOMS: atom_id res chain seq x y z
N MET A 1 -5.77 -24.19 -9.59
CA MET A 1 -5.53 -22.80 -9.13
C MET A 1 -5.73 -21.86 -10.32
N LEU A 2 -6.43 -20.73 -10.14
CA LEU A 2 -6.60 -19.73 -11.20
C LEU A 2 -5.26 -19.08 -11.54
N THR A 3 -5.06 -18.71 -12.80
CA THR A 3 -3.94 -17.84 -13.19
C THR A 3 -4.16 -16.41 -12.67
N LYS A 4 -3.08 -15.60 -12.58
CA LYS A 4 -3.18 -14.18 -12.21
C LYS A 4 -4.21 -13.42 -13.07
N THR A 5 -4.31 -13.76 -14.36
CA THR A 5 -5.25 -13.10 -15.30
C THR A 5 -6.69 -13.50 -15.02
N GLU A 6 -6.96 -14.78 -14.81
CA GLU A 6 -8.30 -15.28 -14.46
C GLU A 6 -8.78 -14.73 -13.12
N LEU A 7 -7.92 -14.71 -12.11
CA LEU A 7 -8.26 -14.15 -10.80
C LEU A 7 -8.58 -12.64 -10.90
N ARG A 8 -7.79 -11.85 -11.66
CA ARG A 8 -8.13 -10.43 -11.91
C ARG A 8 -9.49 -10.28 -12.57
N LYS A 9 -9.82 -11.17 -13.53
CA LYS A 9 -11.13 -11.15 -14.21
C LYS A 9 -12.26 -11.46 -13.24
N ALA A 10 -12.10 -12.48 -12.41
CA ALA A 10 -13.10 -12.87 -11.39
C ALA A 10 -13.35 -11.72 -10.39
N VAL A 11 -12.29 -11.13 -9.84
CA VAL A 11 -12.41 -10.01 -8.90
C VAL A 11 -13.07 -8.78 -9.52
N ARG A 12 -12.75 -8.45 -10.80
CA ARG A 12 -13.44 -7.36 -11.50
C ARG A 12 -14.94 -7.60 -11.64
N GLN A 13 -15.38 -8.84 -11.82
CA GLN A 13 -16.81 -9.18 -11.87
C GLN A 13 -17.47 -9.03 -10.50
N LEU A 14 -16.80 -9.46 -9.42
CA LEU A 14 -17.30 -9.26 -8.07
C LEU A 14 -17.44 -7.77 -7.73
N LYS A 15 -16.42 -6.96 -8.04
CA LYS A 15 -16.48 -5.49 -7.83
C LYS A 15 -17.68 -4.83 -8.50
N LYS A 16 -18.06 -5.28 -9.71
CA LYS A 16 -19.22 -4.74 -10.44
C LYS A 16 -20.58 -5.08 -9.82
N GLN A 17 -20.64 -5.99 -8.86
CA GLN A 17 -21.86 -6.37 -8.15
C GLN A 17 -22.18 -5.44 -6.99
N HIS A 18 -21.25 -4.53 -6.65
CA HIS A 18 -21.41 -3.59 -5.55
C HIS A 18 -21.60 -2.17 -6.06
N THR A 19 -22.48 -1.42 -5.41
CA THR A 19 -22.66 0.01 -5.65
C THR A 19 -21.52 0.82 -5.01
N GLN A 20 -21.37 2.08 -5.40
CA GLN A 20 -20.36 2.97 -4.80
C GLN A 20 -20.65 3.23 -3.31
N GLU A 21 -21.93 3.29 -2.92
CA GLU A 21 -22.34 3.46 -1.54
C GLU A 21 -21.94 2.25 -0.69
N GLU A 22 -22.14 1.02 -1.20
CA GLU A 22 -21.70 -0.21 -0.53
C GLU A 22 -20.18 -0.27 -0.37
N LEU A 23 -19.43 0.05 -1.44
CA LEU A 23 -17.97 0.09 -1.40
C LEU A 23 -17.46 1.16 -0.41
N LYS A 24 -18.11 2.32 -0.35
CA LYS A 24 -17.77 3.36 0.62
C LYS A 24 -18.05 2.93 2.07
N ALA A 25 -19.19 2.29 2.32
CA ALA A 25 -19.51 1.75 3.65
C ALA A 25 -18.50 0.68 4.10
N LEU A 26 -18.13 -0.25 3.20
CA LEU A 26 -17.07 -1.23 3.47
C LEU A 26 -15.71 -0.56 3.71
N SER A 27 -15.37 0.49 2.95
CA SER A 27 -14.15 1.25 3.12
C SER A 27 -14.06 1.87 4.52
N THR A 28 -15.14 2.46 5.02
CA THR A 28 -15.19 3.05 6.36
C THR A 28 -14.89 2.01 7.44
N VAL A 29 -15.42 0.78 7.31
CA VAL A 29 -15.12 -0.32 8.25
C VAL A 29 -13.64 -0.71 8.19
N ILE A 30 -13.08 -0.84 6.98
CA ILE A 30 -11.69 -1.26 6.77
C ILE A 30 -10.72 -0.20 7.30
N THR A 31 -10.91 1.06 6.93
CA THR A 31 -10.05 2.17 7.38
C THR A 31 -10.19 2.42 8.89
N GLY A 32 -11.39 2.24 9.45
CA GLY A 32 -11.61 2.28 10.90
C GLY A 32 -10.78 1.22 11.64
N LYS A 33 -10.73 -0.03 11.14
CA LYS A 33 -9.88 -1.08 11.70
C LYS A 33 -8.39 -0.74 11.59
N LEU A 34 -7.95 -0.17 10.45
CA LEU A 34 -6.56 0.24 10.25
C LEU A 34 -6.13 1.29 11.28
N LEU A 35 -6.96 2.31 11.51
CA LEU A 35 -6.69 3.39 12.45
C LEU A 35 -6.54 2.92 13.91
N GLU A 36 -7.10 1.75 14.24
CA GLU A 36 -6.97 1.16 15.57
C GLU A 36 -5.70 0.31 15.74
N LEU A 37 -4.99 -0.02 14.65
CA LEU A 37 -3.78 -0.83 14.72
C LEU A 37 -2.64 -0.08 15.44
N PRO A 38 -1.94 -0.73 16.39
CA PRO A 38 -0.79 -0.12 17.06
C PRO A 38 0.28 0.38 16.07
N CYS A 39 0.60 -0.39 15.04
CA CYS A 39 1.58 0.00 14.03
C CYS A 39 1.20 1.28 13.27
N ILE A 40 -0.09 1.58 13.07
CA ILE A 40 -0.54 2.84 12.48
C ILE A 40 -0.49 3.97 13.52
N LYS A 41 -0.90 3.69 14.76
CA LYS A 41 -0.89 4.70 15.85
C LYS A 41 0.52 5.16 16.17
N ASP A 42 1.48 4.23 16.21
CA ASP A 42 2.88 4.48 16.58
C ASP A 42 3.75 4.98 15.42
N ALA A 43 3.27 4.88 14.17
CA ALA A 43 4.00 5.33 12.99
C ALA A 43 4.14 6.86 12.94
N ASP A 44 5.31 7.36 12.59
CA ASP A 44 5.56 8.77 12.27
C ASP A 44 5.30 9.04 10.77
N THR A 45 5.76 8.14 9.89
CA THR A 45 5.61 8.26 8.44
C THR A 45 4.77 7.11 7.88
N VAL A 46 3.65 7.44 7.24
CA VAL A 46 2.72 6.46 6.66
C VAL A 46 2.59 6.66 5.16
N MET A 47 2.92 5.62 4.40
CA MET A 47 2.60 5.56 2.98
C MET A 47 1.16 5.09 2.80
N LEU A 48 0.35 5.92 2.14
CA LEU A 48 -1.03 5.64 1.72
C LEU A 48 -1.14 5.74 0.20
N TYR A 49 -2.34 5.72 -0.34
CA TYR A 49 -2.59 5.90 -1.78
C TYR A 49 -3.91 6.65 -2.01
N CYS A 50 -3.98 7.43 -3.09
CA CYS A 50 -5.24 7.98 -3.58
C CYS A 50 -6.01 6.87 -4.29
N SER A 51 -7.17 6.51 -3.74
CA SER A 51 -7.92 5.35 -4.19
C SER A 51 -8.63 5.56 -5.53
N LEU A 52 -8.59 4.55 -6.38
CA LEU A 52 -9.49 4.42 -7.52
C LEU A 52 -10.94 4.17 -7.04
N PRO A 53 -11.96 4.45 -7.86
CA PRO A 53 -13.36 4.24 -7.48
C PRO A 53 -13.72 2.80 -7.08
N ASP A 54 -12.92 1.82 -7.53
CA ASP A 54 -13.10 0.39 -7.24
C ASP A 54 -12.11 -0.15 -6.20
N GLU A 55 -11.46 0.73 -5.44
CA GLU A 55 -10.54 0.42 -4.34
C GLU A 55 -11.11 0.88 -2.99
N VAL A 56 -10.53 0.38 -1.91
CA VAL A 56 -10.87 0.88 -0.57
C VAL A 56 -10.55 2.36 -0.51
N TYR A 57 -11.56 3.17 -0.20
CA TYR A 57 -11.45 4.64 -0.15
C TYR A 57 -10.59 5.07 1.04
N THR A 58 -9.53 5.82 0.76
CA THR A 58 -8.47 6.14 1.73
C THR A 58 -8.39 7.62 2.08
N MET A 59 -9.08 8.52 1.37
CA MET A 59 -8.92 9.97 1.58
C MET A 59 -9.28 10.41 3.00
N ASP A 60 -10.36 9.88 3.58
CA ASP A 60 -10.75 10.22 4.96
C ASP A 60 -9.65 9.80 5.97
N MET A 61 -8.97 8.69 5.72
CA MET A 61 -7.83 8.23 6.52
C MET A 61 -6.59 9.11 6.31
N ILE A 62 -6.32 9.52 5.07
CA ILE A 62 -5.22 10.44 4.74
C ILE A 62 -5.39 11.75 5.53
N HIS A 63 -6.56 12.39 5.43
CA HIS A 63 -6.86 13.62 6.15
C HIS A 63 -6.69 13.46 7.66
N ARG A 64 -7.29 12.41 8.23
CA ARG A 64 -7.24 12.15 9.66
C ARG A 64 -5.82 11.97 10.18
N LEU A 65 -5.01 11.13 9.53
CA LEU A 65 -3.63 10.88 9.98
C LEU A 65 -2.75 12.12 9.81
N HIS A 66 -2.98 12.93 8.76
CA HIS A 66 -2.32 14.22 8.59
C HIS A 66 -2.71 15.20 9.70
N GLU A 67 -4.00 15.32 10.04
CA GLU A 67 -4.49 16.15 11.16
C GLU A 67 -3.92 15.69 12.52
N GLU A 68 -3.64 14.40 12.69
CA GLU A 68 -2.96 13.83 13.86
C GLU A 68 -1.44 14.11 13.87
N GLY A 69 -0.91 14.82 12.85
CA GLY A 69 0.48 15.26 12.74
C GLY A 69 1.44 14.21 12.16
N LYS A 70 0.92 13.14 11.54
CA LYS A 70 1.76 12.13 10.88
C LYS A 70 2.21 12.63 9.50
N LYS A 71 3.43 12.26 9.11
CA LYS A 71 3.92 12.48 7.75
C LYS A 71 3.23 11.49 6.81
N ILE A 72 2.52 11.99 5.82
CA ILE A 72 1.84 11.19 4.81
C ILE A 72 2.60 11.28 3.50
N VAL A 73 2.86 10.13 2.89
CA VAL A 73 3.47 10.04 1.55
C VAL A 73 2.57 9.22 0.63
N LEU A 74 2.40 9.73 -0.59
CA LEU A 74 1.47 9.18 -1.58
C LEU A 74 2.20 8.83 -2.87
N PRO A 75 1.90 7.69 -3.52
CA PRO A 75 2.49 7.32 -4.79
C PRO A 75 1.93 8.14 -5.95
N LYS A 76 2.83 8.58 -6.84
CA LYS A 76 2.52 9.16 -8.13
C LYS A 76 3.13 8.31 -9.23
N VAL A 77 2.33 7.93 -10.21
CA VAL A 77 2.82 7.23 -11.40
C VAL A 77 3.45 8.27 -12.34
N ILE A 78 4.73 8.09 -12.64
CA ILE A 78 5.49 9.03 -13.48
C ILE A 78 5.78 8.48 -14.89
N SER A 79 5.67 7.18 -15.08
CA SER A 79 5.80 6.51 -16.39
C SER A 79 5.03 5.18 -16.41
N ASP A 80 5.07 4.48 -17.55
CA ASP A 80 4.43 3.15 -17.68
C ASP A 80 5.00 2.08 -16.74
N CYS A 81 6.15 2.31 -16.13
CA CYS A 81 6.85 1.34 -15.27
C CYS A 81 7.34 1.92 -13.95
N GLU A 82 7.23 3.22 -13.71
CA GLU A 82 7.80 3.87 -12.55
C GLU A 82 6.74 4.62 -11.76
N MET A 83 6.90 4.62 -10.44
CA MET A 83 6.20 5.49 -9.53
C MET A 83 7.20 6.08 -8.54
N GLU A 84 6.93 7.29 -8.10
CA GLU A 84 7.64 7.98 -7.04
C GLU A 84 6.71 8.26 -5.86
N LEU A 85 7.25 8.62 -4.71
CA LEU A 85 6.47 9.11 -3.58
C LEU A 85 6.53 10.62 -3.51
N ARG A 86 5.41 11.22 -3.11
CA ARG A 86 5.25 12.64 -2.85
C ARG A 86 4.75 12.86 -1.43
N GLU A 87 5.26 13.89 -0.77
CA GLU A 87 4.72 14.34 0.51
C GLU A 87 3.31 14.91 0.30
N TYR A 88 2.46 14.74 1.31
CA TYR A 88 1.14 15.32 1.38
C TYR A 88 1.06 16.21 2.63
N ASP A 89 0.88 17.48 2.44
CA ASP A 89 0.73 18.51 3.48
C ASP A 89 -0.62 19.26 3.36
N GLY A 90 -1.61 18.58 2.82
CA GLY A 90 -2.97 19.06 2.64
C GLY A 90 -3.47 18.96 1.20
N ASP A 91 -4.74 19.35 0.99
CA ASP A 91 -5.41 19.17 -0.31
C ASP A 91 -4.80 20.02 -1.45
N ALA A 92 -4.02 21.06 -1.11
CA ALA A 92 -3.25 21.83 -2.11
C ALA A 92 -2.17 21.00 -2.81
N ASP A 93 -1.73 19.90 -2.19
CA ASP A 93 -0.77 18.94 -2.76
C ASP A 93 -1.44 17.85 -3.58
N LEU A 94 -2.72 18.00 -3.92
CA LEU A 94 -3.46 17.08 -4.78
C LEU A 94 -3.95 17.80 -6.04
N GLU A 95 -3.78 17.14 -7.18
CA GLU A 95 -4.30 17.58 -8.48
C GLU A 95 -5.13 16.48 -9.14
N VAL A 96 -6.02 16.84 -10.06
CA VAL A 96 -6.77 15.85 -10.84
C VAL A 96 -5.86 15.26 -11.91
N GLY A 97 -5.50 14.00 -11.74
CA GLY A 97 -4.62 13.28 -12.67
C GLY A 97 -5.34 12.68 -13.88
N SER A 98 -4.59 11.92 -14.67
CA SER A 98 -4.98 11.40 -15.99
C SER A 98 -6.23 10.51 -16.00
N PHE A 99 -6.59 9.90 -14.88
CA PHE A 99 -7.76 9.01 -14.76
C PHE A 99 -8.94 9.65 -14.00
N GLY A 100 -8.91 10.98 -13.80
CA GLY A 100 -9.93 11.70 -13.04
C GLY A 100 -9.87 11.39 -11.53
N ILE A 101 -8.76 10.85 -11.04
CA ILE A 101 -8.47 10.63 -9.63
C ILE A 101 -7.50 11.71 -9.13
N MET A 102 -7.49 11.93 -7.83
CA MET A 102 -6.53 12.81 -7.20
C MET A 102 -5.14 12.16 -7.25
N GLU A 103 -4.14 12.91 -7.71
CA GLU A 103 -2.73 12.52 -7.74
C GLU A 103 -1.91 13.51 -6.91
N PRO A 104 -0.89 13.04 -6.13
CA PRO A 104 -0.08 13.96 -5.34
C PRO A 104 0.82 14.81 -6.23
N CYS A 105 0.90 16.11 -5.92
CA CYS A 105 1.78 17.08 -6.56
C CYS A 105 2.75 17.77 -5.58
N GLY A 106 2.74 17.39 -4.31
CA GLY A 106 3.67 17.85 -3.29
C GLY A 106 5.13 17.53 -3.57
N ASN A 107 6.01 17.79 -2.63
CA ASN A 107 7.46 17.57 -2.79
C ASN A 107 7.80 16.09 -2.99
N PRO A 108 8.82 15.75 -3.80
CA PRO A 108 9.33 14.39 -3.87
C PRO A 108 9.81 13.90 -2.51
N PHE A 109 9.41 12.69 -2.15
CA PHE A 109 9.89 11.99 -0.95
C PHE A 109 10.85 10.88 -1.35
N THR A 110 12.08 10.92 -0.83
CA THR A 110 13.17 10.01 -1.22
C THR A 110 13.71 9.14 -0.10
N ASP A 111 13.38 9.47 1.15
CA ASP A 111 13.88 8.80 2.35
C ASP A 111 13.00 7.57 2.67
N TYR A 112 12.99 6.60 1.76
CA TYR A 112 12.08 5.45 1.80
C TYR A 112 12.27 4.57 3.04
N GLU A 113 13.46 4.60 3.66
CA GLU A 113 13.77 3.95 4.93
C GLU A 113 13.05 4.57 6.13
N ASP A 114 12.58 5.80 6.01
CA ASP A 114 11.82 6.49 7.06
C ASP A 114 10.31 6.13 7.03
N ILE A 115 9.86 5.31 6.08
CA ILE A 115 8.47 4.85 6.03
C ILE A 115 8.27 3.74 7.05
N ASP A 116 7.51 4.01 8.11
CA ASP A 116 7.19 3.03 9.14
C ASP A 116 6.16 2.00 8.64
N VAL A 117 5.09 2.49 8.02
CA VAL A 117 4.00 1.65 7.51
C VAL A 117 3.63 2.04 6.09
N ALA A 118 3.46 1.03 5.22
CA ALA A 118 2.93 1.18 3.87
C ALA A 118 1.59 0.46 3.73
N VAL A 119 0.53 1.21 3.46
CA VAL A 119 -0.80 0.68 3.15
C VAL A 119 -0.92 0.51 1.64
N ILE A 120 -1.11 -0.72 1.18
CA ILE A 120 -0.93 -1.11 -0.22
C ILE A 120 -2.23 -1.69 -0.80
N PRO A 121 -2.74 -1.15 -1.93
CA PRO A 121 -3.92 -1.68 -2.61
C PRO A 121 -3.60 -2.96 -3.41
N GLY A 122 -4.65 -3.76 -3.68
CA GLY A 122 -4.54 -4.92 -4.53
C GLY A 122 -5.85 -5.32 -5.19
N MET A 123 -5.76 -6.21 -6.17
CA MET A 123 -6.92 -6.87 -6.77
C MET A 123 -7.40 -8.04 -5.89
N ALA A 124 -6.48 -8.79 -5.30
CA ALA A 124 -6.77 -9.85 -4.35
C ALA A 124 -5.61 -10.03 -3.37
N PHE A 125 -5.92 -10.62 -2.22
CA PHE A 125 -4.98 -11.02 -1.18
C PHE A 125 -5.36 -12.38 -0.62
N ASP A 126 -4.40 -13.07 -0.01
CA ASP A 126 -4.64 -14.31 0.71
C ASP A 126 -4.08 -14.26 2.14
N LYS A 127 -4.35 -15.33 2.90
CA LYS A 127 -3.91 -15.48 4.30
C LYS A 127 -2.39 -15.51 4.48
N ASP A 128 -1.64 -15.82 3.42
CA ASP A 128 -0.18 -15.90 3.44
C ASP A 128 0.47 -14.56 3.07
N GLY A 129 -0.35 -13.49 2.93
CA GLY A 129 0.10 -12.14 2.58
C GLY A 129 0.43 -11.95 1.09
N ASN A 130 0.14 -12.95 0.24
CA ASN A 130 0.35 -12.78 -1.19
C ASN A 130 -0.63 -11.76 -1.75
N ARG A 131 -0.14 -10.90 -2.64
CA ARG A 131 -0.89 -9.81 -3.26
C ARG A 131 -0.98 -9.96 -4.78
N LEU A 132 -2.17 -9.82 -5.32
CA LEU A 132 -2.39 -9.66 -6.75
C LEU A 132 -2.58 -8.19 -7.09
N GLY A 133 -1.60 -7.57 -7.74
CA GLY A 133 -1.72 -6.21 -8.27
C GLY A 133 -2.52 -6.14 -9.57
N ARG A 134 -2.77 -4.93 -10.07
CA ARG A 134 -3.51 -4.68 -11.33
C ARG A 134 -2.79 -5.13 -12.59
N GLY A 135 -1.48 -5.47 -12.51
CA GLY A 135 -0.69 -6.04 -13.61
C GLY A 135 0.43 -5.15 -14.15
N LYS A 136 0.53 -3.90 -13.73
CA LYS A 136 1.62 -2.98 -14.12
C LYS A 136 2.89 -3.15 -13.27
N GLY A 137 2.81 -3.78 -12.09
CA GLY A 137 3.94 -4.10 -11.22
C GLY A 137 4.58 -2.89 -10.51
N TYR A 138 3.91 -1.74 -10.45
CA TYR A 138 4.45 -0.52 -9.83
C TYR A 138 4.90 -0.75 -8.39
N TYR A 139 4.01 -1.27 -7.53
CA TYR A 139 4.31 -1.51 -6.12
C TYR A 139 5.41 -2.55 -5.94
N ASP A 140 5.43 -3.63 -6.73
CA ASP A 140 6.44 -4.68 -6.58
C ASP A 140 7.83 -4.15 -6.95
N ARG A 141 7.94 -3.35 -8.02
CA ARG A 141 9.21 -2.69 -8.38
C ARG A 141 9.64 -1.67 -7.35
N PHE A 142 8.70 -0.83 -6.88
CA PHE A 142 8.99 0.18 -5.86
C PHE A 142 9.48 -0.47 -4.55
N LEU A 143 8.76 -1.44 -4.01
CA LEU A 143 9.12 -2.15 -2.77
C LEU A 143 10.45 -2.89 -2.90
N ASN A 144 10.73 -3.50 -4.06
CA ASN A 144 12.02 -4.14 -4.34
C ASN A 144 13.17 -3.12 -4.44
N ALA A 145 12.91 -1.92 -4.95
CA ALA A 145 13.92 -0.86 -5.03
C ALA A 145 14.20 -0.22 -3.65
N ALA A 146 13.15 0.03 -2.88
CA ALA A 146 13.24 0.56 -1.52
C ALA A 146 13.98 -0.43 -0.59
N GLY A 147 13.64 -1.72 -0.65
CA GLY A 147 14.31 -2.75 0.15
C GLY A 147 15.80 -2.95 -0.18
N LYS A 148 16.22 -2.68 -1.43
CA LYS A 148 17.63 -2.77 -1.84
C LYS A 148 18.49 -1.59 -1.35
N ARG A 149 17.91 -0.41 -1.15
CA ARG A 149 18.64 0.76 -0.65
C ARG A 149 19.03 0.59 0.83
N GLY A 150 18.18 0.00 1.65
CA GLY A 150 18.51 -0.32 3.04
C GLY A 150 19.56 -1.43 3.23
N VAL A 151 19.85 -2.23 2.20
CA VAL A 151 20.85 -3.33 2.26
C VAL A 151 22.23 -2.87 1.79
N ASN A 152 22.35 -1.81 0.98
CA ASN A 152 23.62 -1.43 0.35
C ASN A 152 24.56 -0.57 1.22
N GLU A 153 24.14 -0.07 2.37
CA GLU A 153 25.03 0.70 3.26
C GLU A 153 25.66 -0.13 4.40
N LYS A 154 25.41 -1.45 4.51
CA LYS A 154 25.91 -2.30 5.63
C LYS A 154 26.68 -3.55 5.22
N CYS A 155 27.28 -3.62 4.05
CA CYS A 155 28.14 -4.74 3.67
C CYS A 155 29.60 -4.32 3.48
N GLU A 156 30.25 -3.80 4.53
CA GLU A 156 31.69 -3.92 4.73
C GLU A 156 32.01 -4.25 6.19
N SER A 157 31.61 -5.40 6.64
CA SER A 157 32.33 -6.20 7.67
C SER A 157 31.53 -7.47 7.94
N GLY A 158 32.06 -8.58 7.48
CA GLY A 158 31.48 -9.88 7.64
C GLY A 158 31.27 -10.26 9.11
N LYS A 159 30.02 -10.48 9.47
CA LYS A 159 29.53 -11.46 10.43
C LYS A 159 28.01 -11.50 10.32
N GLY A 160 27.47 -12.63 9.85
CA GLY A 160 26.05 -12.91 9.94
C GLY A 160 25.65 -13.07 11.39
N VAL A 161 24.67 -12.31 11.80
CA VAL A 161 23.81 -12.60 12.97
C VAL A 161 22.47 -11.92 12.74
N ASN A 162 21.39 -12.68 12.92
CA ASN A 162 20.05 -12.15 13.14
C ASN A 162 20.03 -11.36 14.46
N GLU A 163 20.45 -10.12 14.45
CA GLU A 163 20.20 -9.19 15.52
C GLU A 163 19.04 -8.28 15.10
N LYS A 164 17.93 -8.34 15.85
CA LYS A 164 16.93 -7.29 15.87
C LYS A 164 17.67 -5.98 16.03
N LEU A 165 17.61 -5.13 14.99
CA LEU A 165 18.17 -3.78 15.04
C LEU A 165 17.43 -3.02 16.17
N GLU A 166 18.15 -2.66 17.19
CA GLU A 166 17.65 -1.94 18.40
C GLU A 166 17.16 -0.51 18.11
N ASN A 167 17.01 -0.10 16.86
CA ASN A 167 16.44 1.18 16.45
C ASN A 167 15.60 1.02 15.19
N GLY A 168 14.60 0.18 15.18
CA GLY A 168 13.40 0.09 14.33
C GLY A 168 13.32 0.77 12.96
N LYS A 169 14.34 1.43 12.47
CA LYS A 169 14.40 2.09 11.17
C LYS A 169 15.01 1.15 10.13
N GLY A 170 14.26 0.87 9.08
CA GLY A 170 14.75 0.15 7.91
C GLY A 170 13.91 -1.02 7.39
N ASN A 171 12.78 -1.34 8.00
CA ASN A 171 11.87 -2.35 7.46
C ASN A 171 10.42 -1.86 7.53
N THR A 172 9.97 -1.23 6.45
CA THR A 172 8.59 -0.77 6.29
C THR A 172 7.59 -1.90 6.52
N TYR A 173 6.66 -1.74 7.46
CA TYR A 173 5.59 -2.71 7.70
C TYR A 173 4.50 -2.58 6.63
N LYS A 174 4.29 -3.61 5.82
CA LYS A 174 3.42 -3.61 4.65
C LYS A 174 2.04 -4.16 5.00
N ILE A 175 1.01 -3.32 4.90
CA ILE A 175 -0.38 -3.71 5.13
C ILE A 175 -1.14 -3.70 3.81
N GLY A 176 -1.58 -4.87 3.37
CA GLY A 176 -2.53 -5.00 2.27
C GLY A 176 -3.94 -4.66 2.75
N ILE A 177 -4.69 -3.86 1.98
CA ILE A 177 -6.10 -3.61 2.27
C ILE A 177 -6.98 -3.97 1.10
N CYS A 178 -8.14 -4.55 1.39
CA CYS A 178 -9.07 -4.99 0.37
C CYS A 178 -10.49 -5.17 0.91
N PHE A 179 -11.46 -5.20 0.03
CA PHE A 179 -12.83 -5.60 0.38
C PHE A 179 -12.89 -7.10 0.71
N PRO A 180 -13.87 -7.56 1.52
CA PRO A 180 -13.98 -8.97 1.90
C PRO A 180 -13.97 -9.95 0.73
N PHE A 181 -14.62 -9.61 -0.39
CA PHE A 181 -14.67 -10.44 -1.60
C PHE A 181 -13.35 -10.49 -2.40
N GLN A 182 -12.34 -9.72 -2.01
CA GLN A 182 -11.00 -9.73 -2.58
C GLN A 182 -10.03 -10.59 -1.75
N PHE A 183 -10.44 -11.03 -0.55
CA PHE A 183 -9.67 -11.95 0.27
C PHE A 183 -10.00 -13.37 -0.16
N VAL A 184 -9.03 -14.07 -0.77
CA VAL A 184 -9.22 -15.36 -1.44
C VAL A 184 -8.38 -16.44 -0.77
N ASP A 185 -8.70 -17.71 -1.04
CA ASP A 185 -7.97 -18.85 -0.47
C ASP A 185 -6.47 -18.86 -0.85
N ALA A 186 -6.17 -18.51 -2.12
CA ALA A 186 -4.79 -18.45 -2.61
C ALA A 186 -4.64 -17.50 -3.79
N VAL A 187 -3.59 -16.68 -3.74
CA VAL A 187 -3.14 -15.81 -4.81
C VAL A 187 -1.93 -16.44 -5.50
N PRO A 188 -1.93 -16.60 -6.84
CA PRO A 188 -0.73 -17.04 -7.56
C PRO A 188 0.41 -16.04 -7.37
N ALA A 189 1.47 -16.47 -6.67
CA ALA A 189 2.64 -15.64 -6.38
C ALA A 189 3.89 -16.16 -7.09
N ASN A 190 4.80 -15.26 -7.44
CA ASN A 190 6.13 -15.53 -7.97
C ASN A 190 7.20 -15.01 -6.98
N GLU A 191 8.45 -15.40 -7.19
CA GLU A 191 9.59 -14.96 -6.36
C GLU A 191 9.84 -13.44 -6.33
N HIS A 192 9.33 -12.71 -7.33
CA HIS A 192 9.47 -11.24 -7.42
C HIS A 192 8.28 -10.48 -6.79
N ASP A 193 7.22 -11.18 -6.38
CA ASP A 193 6.06 -10.56 -5.75
C ASP A 193 6.37 -10.27 -4.27
N ASN A 194 6.07 -9.05 -3.81
CA ASN A 194 6.24 -8.67 -2.42
C ASN A 194 5.05 -9.16 -1.60
N ARG A 195 5.33 -9.84 -0.48
CA ARG A 195 4.31 -10.23 0.49
C ARG A 195 3.99 -9.07 1.42
N MET A 196 2.74 -9.03 1.85
CA MET A 196 2.27 -8.15 2.91
C MET A 196 2.55 -8.79 4.27
N ASP A 197 2.91 -7.98 5.26
CA ASP A 197 3.11 -8.43 6.63
C ASP A 197 1.75 -8.65 7.33
N MET A 198 0.72 -7.92 6.88
CA MET A 198 -0.67 -8.05 7.32
C MET A 198 -1.64 -7.77 6.17
N VAL A 199 -2.84 -8.37 6.22
CA VAL A 199 -3.95 -8.04 5.33
C VAL A 199 -5.19 -7.68 6.16
N VAL A 200 -5.81 -6.54 5.87
CA VAL A 200 -7.05 -6.07 6.50
C VAL A 200 -8.16 -6.04 5.45
N CYS A 201 -9.22 -6.83 5.65
CA CYS A 201 -10.30 -7.04 4.69
C CYS A 201 -11.71 -6.74 5.22
N GLY A 202 -11.87 -6.13 6.37
CA GLY A 202 -13.19 -5.72 6.89
C GLY A 202 -14.06 -6.85 7.47
N GLN A 203 -13.55 -8.10 7.58
CA GLN A 203 -14.24 -9.21 8.26
C GLN A 203 -14.07 -9.12 9.77
#